data_f561e5649088e1dfbdcce142957f16b0
#
_entry.id   f561e5649088e1dfbdcce142957f16b0
#
_cell.length_a   1.000
_cell.length_b   1.000
_cell.length_c   1.000
_cell.angle_alpha   90.00
_cell.angle_beta   90.00
_cell.angle_gamma   90.00
#
_symmetry.space_group_name_H-M   'P 1'
#
loop_
_entity.id
_entity.type
_entity.pdbx_description
1 polymer ?
#
loop_
_entity_poly.entity_id
_entity_poly.type
_entity_poly.pdbx_seq_one_letter_code
_entity_poly.pdbx_strand_id
1 'polypeptide(L)'
;MPHRLLPLLSDQPQSGEALGARLGVNRVTVSTLAHRLLEDGVPLRISRAGYALDPGTPVPALARVRGEFGRTMRYAGTVVSTQDEVRAWADEVRAPAPHGAVCVAERQTGGRGRRGRTWDTRSGVLVFSVLLRRELSLAELALAPLAAGVALHAAATRGASDVPVGLKWPNDLLTRDGRKVAGILLEAELRGEEARRAVLGIGVNVTAAPPGAAHLGEWCPDLTRAGLLVEVLAALEHWLAQPPGAVLDAWRVASLTLGRPVEVATPRGPVVGVAEDLDASGSLLVRSAPGILHTVSAGDVHLVGTLTPSFPSQGDLP
;
A
#
# COMPACT_ATOMS: atom_id res chain seq x y z
N MET A 1 -13.10 -10.77 -23.45
CA MET A 1 -13.01 -9.31 -23.18
C MET A 1 -13.93 -8.85 -22.03
N PRO A 2 -13.81 -9.46 -20.83
CA PRO A 2 -14.64 -9.08 -19.66
C PRO A 2 -14.40 -7.63 -19.22
N HIS A 3 -13.19 -7.11 -19.43
CA HIS A 3 -12.80 -5.74 -19.07
C HIS A 3 -13.66 -4.62 -19.69
N ARG A 4 -14.45 -4.89 -20.76
CA ARG A 4 -15.37 -3.89 -21.33
C ARG A 4 -16.59 -3.63 -20.46
N LEU A 5 -17.02 -4.59 -19.64
CA LEU A 5 -18.17 -4.45 -18.75
C LEU A 5 -17.80 -3.67 -17.48
N LEU A 6 -16.61 -3.92 -16.92
CA LEU A 6 -16.17 -3.37 -15.65
C LEU A 6 -16.29 -1.83 -15.51
N PRO A 7 -15.89 -1.00 -16.51
CA PRO A 7 -16.02 0.46 -16.42
C PRO A 7 -17.47 0.96 -16.37
N LEU A 8 -18.43 0.10 -16.72
CA LEU A 8 -19.85 0.45 -16.69
C LEU A 8 -20.55 0.09 -15.37
N LEU A 9 -19.90 -0.73 -14.55
CA LEU A 9 -20.44 -1.20 -13.27
C LEU A 9 -20.23 -0.14 -12.17
N SER A 10 -21.18 -0.12 -11.25
CA SER A 10 -21.13 0.65 -10.00
C SER A 10 -21.57 -0.24 -8.84
N ASP A 11 -21.63 0.29 -7.64
CA ASP A 11 -22.22 -0.35 -6.46
C ASP A 11 -23.75 -0.41 -6.48
N GLN A 12 -24.39 0.32 -7.43
CA GLN A 12 -25.82 0.29 -7.66
C GLN A 12 -26.16 -0.74 -8.75
N PRO A 13 -27.22 -1.58 -8.54
CA PRO A 13 -27.63 -2.56 -9.53
C PRO A 13 -28.04 -1.94 -10.87
N GLN A 14 -27.52 -2.48 -11.97
CA GLN A 14 -27.87 -2.07 -13.33
C GLN A 14 -28.40 -3.27 -14.12
N SER A 15 -29.47 -3.10 -14.86
CA SER A 15 -30.08 -4.19 -15.63
C SER A 15 -29.15 -4.65 -16.77
N GLY A 16 -29.23 -5.94 -17.13
CA GLY A 16 -28.47 -6.48 -18.25
C GLY A 16 -28.82 -5.86 -19.59
N GLU A 17 -30.06 -5.35 -19.74
CA GLU A 17 -30.50 -4.62 -20.94
C GLU A 17 -29.83 -3.24 -21.02
N ALA A 18 -29.79 -2.49 -19.90
CA ALA A 18 -29.14 -1.16 -19.86
C ALA A 18 -27.64 -1.27 -20.12
N LEU A 19 -26.98 -2.25 -19.52
CA LEU A 19 -25.54 -2.52 -19.75
C LEU A 19 -25.29 -3.00 -21.17
N GLY A 20 -26.19 -3.85 -21.72
CA GLY A 20 -26.11 -4.34 -23.08
C GLY A 20 -26.24 -3.22 -24.11
N ALA A 21 -27.18 -2.30 -23.93
CA ALA A 21 -27.35 -1.13 -24.79
C ALA A 21 -26.08 -0.25 -24.81
N ARG A 22 -25.45 -0.01 -23.64
CA ARG A 22 -24.20 0.76 -23.53
C ARG A 22 -23.00 0.08 -24.21
N LEU A 23 -22.98 -1.26 -24.22
CA LEU A 23 -21.90 -2.06 -24.82
C LEU A 23 -22.15 -2.40 -26.30
N GLY A 24 -23.36 -2.19 -26.83
CA GLY A 24 -23.75 -2.66 -28.13
C GLY A 24 -23.88 -4.19 -28.23
N VAL A 25 -24.31 -4.86 -27.15
CA VAL A 25 -24.45 -6.33 -27.06
C VAL A 25 -25.80 -6.71 -26.42
N ASN A 26 -26.21 -7.97 -26.57
CA ASN A 26 -27.40 -8.47 -25.94
C ASN A 26 -27.20 -8.82 -24.46
N ARG A 27 -28.31 -9.03 -23.72
CA ARG A 27 -28.33 -9.41 -22.31
C ARG A 27 -27.55 -10.69 -22.00
N VAL A 28 -27.56 -11.67 -22.89
CA VAL A 28 -26.85 -12.94 -22.70
C VAL A 28 -25.35 -12.72 -22.71
N THR A 29 -24.87 -11.86 -23.59
CA THR A 29 -23.45 -11.47 -23.64
C THR A 29 -23.05 -10.73 -22.35
N VAL A 30 -23.88 -9.81 -21.81
CA VAL A 30 -23.62 -9.15 -20.52
C VAL A 30 -23.51 -10.18 -19.40
N SER A 31 -24.42 -11.15 -19.34
CA SER A 31 -24.33 -12.24 -18.35
C SER A 31 -23.04 -13.04 -18.47
N THR A 32 -22.62 -13.39 -19.66
CA THR A 32 -21.34 -14.10 -19.90
C THR A 32 -20.15 -13.27 -19.45
N LEU A 33 -20.13 -11.95 -19.73
CA LEU A 33 -19.06 -11.06 -19.30
C LEU A 33 -19.03 -10.91 -17.77
N ALA A 34 -20.19 -10.83 -17.13
CA ALA A 34 -20.30 -10.74 -15.67
C ALA A 34 -19.78 -12.01 -14.97
N HIS A 35 -20.14 -13.20 -15.47
CA HIS A 35 -19.62 -14.45 -14.92
C HIS A 35 -18.10 -14.57 -15.07
N ARG A 36 -17.54 -14.12 -16.20
CA ARG A 36 -16.07 -14.06 -16.37
C ARG A 36 -15.40 -13.11 -15.39
N LEU A 37 -16.02 -11.97 -15.04
CA LEU A 37 -15.50 -11.08 -14.01
C LEU A 37 -15.51 -11.75 -12.63
N LEU A 38 -16.57 -12.52 -12.30
CA LEU A 38 -16.62 -13.32 -11.07
C LEU A 38 -15.53 -14.41 -11.02
N GLU A 39 -15.34 -15.14 -12.13
CA GLU A 39 -14.29 -16.17 -12.28
C GLU A 39 -12.89 -15.54 -12.11
N ASP A 40 -12.71 -14.31 -12.56
CA ASP A 40 -11.49 -13.51 -12.40
C ASP A 40 -11.29 -13.01 -10.96
N GLY A 41 -12.31 -13.14 -10.10
CA GLY A 41 -12.27 -12.74 -8.70
C GLY A 41 -12.79 -11.32 -8.42
N VAL A 42 -13.39 -10.65 -9.42
CA VAL A 42 -14.02 -9.34 -9.21
C VAL A 42 -15.25 -9.49 -8.30
N PRO A 43 -15.39 -8.74 -7.21
CA PRO A 43 -16.50 -8.83 -6.29
C PRO A 43 -17.77 -8.20 -6.89
N LEU A 44 -18.48 -9.01 -7.66
CA LEU A 44 -19.67 -8.63 -8.40
C LEU A 44 -20.89 -9.39 -7.87
N ARG A 45 -21.96 -8.66 -7.54
CA ARG A 45 -23.26 -9.21 -7.16
C ARG A 45 -24.16 -9.31 -8.38
N ILE A 46 -24.70 -10.51 -8.64
CA ILE A 46 -25.71 -10.76 -9.66
C ILE A 46 -27.03 -11.06 -8.96
N SER A 47 -28.07 -10.29 -9.24
CA SER A 47 -29.38 -10.42 -8.64
C SER A 47 -30.50 -10.20 -9.66
N ARG A 48 -31.77 -10.31 -9.22
CA ARG A 48 -32.94 -9.94 -10.05
C ARG A 48 -32.94 -8.44 -10.41
N ALA A 49 -32.35 -7.58 -9.56
CA ALA A 49 -32.23 -6.16 -9.83
C ALA A 49 -31.11 -5.82 -10.85
N GLY A 50 -30.24 -6.77 -11.16
CA GLY A 50 -29.15 -6.60 -12.12
C GLY A 50 -27.76 -6.92 -11.53
N TYR A 51 -26.75 -6.24 -12.07
CA TYR A 51 -25.34 -6.40 -11.79
C TYR A 51 -24.82 -5.20 -11.01
N ALA A 52 -24.14 -5.43 -9.90
CA ALA A 52 -23.51 -4.39 -9.09
C ALA A 52 -22.18 -4.88 -8.50
N LEU A 53 -21.19 -4.01 -8.36
CA LEU A 53 -20.00 -4.28 -7.59
C LEU A 53 -20.32 -4.28 -6.10
N ASP A 54 -19.55 -4.99 -5.30
CA ASP A 54 -19.63 -4.85 -3.86
C ASP A 54 -19.23 -3.41 -3.45
N PRO A 55 -19.92 -2.82 -2.46
CA PRO A 55 -19.58 -1.48 -1.99
C PRO A 55 -18.12 -1.39 -1.57
N GLY A 56 -17.46 -0.29 -1.96
CA GLY A 56 -16.05 -0.05 -1.62
C GLY A 56 -15.04 -0.86 -2.42
N THR A 57 -15.46 -1.56 -3.50
CA THR A 57 -14.53 -2.14 -4.47
C THR A 57 -13.65 -1.04 -5.10
N PRO A 58 -12.30 -1.18 -5.10
CA PRO A 58 -11.38 -0.11 -5.48
C PRO A 58 -11.22 0.03 -7.01
N VAL A 59 -12.33 0.07 -7.74
CA VAL A 59 -12.37 0.32 -9.19
C VAL A 59 -12.30 1.82 -9.49
N PRO A 60 -11.82 2.24 -10.68
CA PRO A 60 -11.75 3.66 -11.05
C PRO A 60 -13.06 4.42 -10.90
N ALA A 61 -14.20 3.75 -11.14
CA ALA A 61 -15.54 4.35 -11.03
C ALA A 61 -15.93 4.71 -9.59
N LEU A 62 -15.44 3.96 -8.60
CA LEU A 62 -15.74 4.14 -7.18
C LEU A 62 -14.60 4.86 -6.43
N ALA A 63 -13.36 4.63 -6.83
CA ALA A 63 -12.19 5.33 -6.30
C ALA A 63 -12.01 6.68 -7.02
N ARG A 64 -12.71 7.71 -6.58
CA ARG A 64 -12.66 9.06 -7.16
C ARG A 64 -11.44 9.81 -6.66
N VAL A 65 -10.28 9.57 -7.27
CA VAL A 65 -9.03 10.25 -6.93
C VAL A 65 -9.10 11.75 -7.24
N ARG A 66 -8.39 12.57 -6.46
CA ARG A 66 -8.43 14.04 -6.55
C ARG A 66 -7.17 14.66 -7.17
N GLY A 67 -6.06 13.93 -7.16
CA GLY A 67 -4.74 14.38 -7.64
C GLY A 67 -4.35 13.73 -8.97
N GLU A 68 -3.04 13.74 -9.24
CA GLU A 68 -2.45 13.10 -10.40
C GLU A 68 -2.29 11.58 -10.18
N PHE A 69 -1.94 11.17 -8.94
CA PHE A 69 -1.78 9.76 -8.62
C PHE A 69 -3.13 9.04 -8.68
N GLY A 70 -3.19 8.00 -9.51
CA GLY A 70 -4.39 7.23 -9.76
C GLY A 70 -5.39 7.86 -10.74
N ARG A 71 -5.11 9.05 -11.30
CA ARG A 71 -5.92 9.62 -12.40
C ARG A 71 -6.01 8.64 -13.57
N THR A 72 -4.90 7.94 -13.85
CA THR A 72 -4.85 6.82 -14.78
C THR A 72 -4.72 5.54 -13.97
N MET A 73 -5.79 4.73 -13.93
CA MET A 73 -5.88 3.53 -13.11
C MET A 73 -6.36 2.35 -13.90
N ARG A 74 -5.73 1.19 -13.69
CA ARG A 74 -6.20 -0.13 -14.11
C ARG A 74 -6.61 -0.94 -12.91
N TYR A 75 -7.69 -1.68 -13.05
CA TYR A 75 -8.16 -2.63 -12.04
C TYR A 75 -8.28 -4.02 -12.68
N ALA A 76 -7.82 -5.01 -11.95
CA ALA A 76 -7.89 -6.41 -12.35
C ALA A 76 -8.49 -7.28 -11.23
N GLY A 77 -9.08 -8.40 -11.58
CA GLY A 77 -9.50 -9.40 -10.61
C GLY A 77 -8.28 -10.13 -10.06
N THR A 78 -7.72 -11.07 -10.80
CA THR A 78 -6.54 -11.84 -10.40
C THR A 78 -5.35 -11.54 -11.31
N VAL A 79 -4.20 -11.24 -10.69
CA VAL A 79 -2.91 -11.04 -11.38
C VAL A 79 -1.80 -11.82 -10.68
N VAL A 80 -0.65 -11.94 -11.30
CA VAL A 80 0.53 -12.46 -10.62
C VAL A 80 0.98 -11.46 -9.57
N SER A 81 1.22 -10.20 -9.98
CA SER A 81 1.59 -9.10 -9.10
C SER A 81 1.20 -7.75 -9.71
N THR A 82 0.64 -6.85 -8.93
CA THR A 82 0.32 -5.48 -9.38
C THR A 82 1.57 -4.71 -9.83
N GLN A 83 2.75 -5.03 -9.29
CA GLN A 83 4.01 -4.43 -9.71
C GLN A 83 4.40 -4.87 -11.13
N ASP A 84 4.18 -6.14 -11.47
CA ASP A 84 4.47 -6.66 -12.82
C ASP A 84 3.50 -6.07 -13.84
N GLU A 85 2.21 -5.93 -13.47
CA GLU A 85 1.21 -5.28 -14.32
C GLU A 85 1.57 -3.81 -14.62
N VAL A 86 2.00 -3.05 -13.60
CA VAL A 86 2.42 -1.65 -13.80
C VAL A 86 3.66 -1.56 -14.69
N ARG A 87 4.64 -2.46 -14.52
CA ARG A 87 5.83 -2.49 -15.37
C ARG A 87 5.47 -2.81 -16.82
N ALA A 88 4.69 -3.87 -17.03
CA ALA A 88 4.23 -4.26 -18.36
C ALA A 88 3.47 -3.10 -19.04
N TRP A 89 2.61 -2.42 -18.27
CA TRP A 89 1.88 -1.26 -18.77
C TRP A 89 2.81 -0.08 -19.08
N ALA A 90 3.86 0.16 -18.29
CA ALA A 90 4.83 1.20 -18.55
C ALA A 90 5.64 0.97 -19.86
N ASP A 91 5.72 -0.28 -20.32
CA ASP A 91 6.40 -0.70 -21.55
C ASP A 91 5.47 -0.80 -22.77
N GLU A 92 4.17 -0.56 -22.63
CA GLU A 92 3.24 -0.55 -23.74
C GLU A 92 3.59 0.53 -24.78
N VAL A 93 3.63 0.13 -26.07
CA VAL A 93 4.05 1.05 -27.14
C VAL A 93 3.00 2.13 -27.44
N ARG A 94 1.71 1.76 -27.40
CA ARG A 94 0.62 2.66 -27.83
C ARG A 94 0.13 3.59 -26.71
N ALA A 95 0.08 3.12 -25.48
CA ALA A 95 -0.45 3.85 -24.34
C ALA A 95 0.31 3.47 -23.05
N PRO A 96 1.59 3.86 -22.95
CA PRO A 96 2.39 3.52 -21.78
C PRO A 96 1.83 4.20 -20.53
N ALA A 97 1.97 3.53 -19.39
CA ALA A 97 1.56 4.11 -18.11
C ALA A 97 2.28 5.44 -17.84
N PRO A 98 1.55 6.51 -17.51
CA PRO A 98 2.18 7.79 -17.10
C PRO A 98 2.74 7.70 -15.66
N HIS A 99 3.47 8.75 -15.25
CA HIS A 99 3.79 8.94 -13.83
C HIS A 99 2.52 8.97 -12.99
N GLY A 100 2.54 8.36 -11.81
CA GLY A 100 1.37 8.27 -10.93
C GLY A 100 0.29 7.27 -11.39
N ALA A 101 0.51 6.53 -12.51
CA ALA A 101 -0.40 5.46 -12.91
C ALA A 101 -0.49 4.36 -11.85
N VAL A 102 -1.69 3.82 -11.64
CA VAL A 102 -1.98 2.84 -10.59
C VAL A 102 -2.57 1.57 -11.19
N CYS A 103 -2.06 0.43 -10.74
CA CYS A 103 -2.72 -0.86 -10.94
C CYS A 103 -3.21 -1.40 -9.59
N VAL A 104 -4.50 -1.73 -9.52
CA VAL A 104 -5.16 -2.35 -8.37
C VAL A 104 -5.60 -3.76 -8.75
N ALA A 105 -5.49 -4.71 -7.82
CA ALA A 105 -6.02 -6.05 -8.04
C ALA A 105 -6.81 -6.55 -6.82
N GLU A 106 -7.77 -7.47 -7.07
CA GLU A 106 -8.45 -8.17 -5.98
C GLU A 106 -7.57 -9.26 -5.38
N ARG A 107 -6.79 -9.93 -6.22
CA ARG A 107 -5.96 -11.06 -5.82
C ARG A 107 -4.62 -11.06 -6.54
N GLN A 108 -3.57 -11.39 -5.81
CA GLN A 108 -2.26 -11.70 -6.37
C GLN A 108 -1.94 -13.18 -6.14
N THR A 109 -1.47 -13.88 -7.19
CA THR A 109 -0.99 -15.27 -7.09
C THR A 109 0.50 -15.35 -6.79
N GLY A 110 1.25 -14.25 -7.03
CA GLY A 110 2.68 -14.10 -6.75
C GLY A 110 2.98 -12.76 -6.07
N GLY A 111 2.19 -12.39 -5.05
CA GLY A 111 2.42 -11.19 -4.26
C GLY A 111 3.77 -11.24 -3.56
N ARG A 112 4.56 -10.16 -3.67
CA ARG A 112 5.93 -10.09 -3.16
C ARG A 112 6.06 -9.17 -1.96
N GLY A 113 6.88 -9.58 -1.02
CA GLY A 113 7.44 -8.76 0.03
C GLY A 113 8.97 -8.69 -0.10
N ARG A 114 9.63 -7.93 0.75
CA ARG A 114 11.09 -7.84 0.80
C ARG A 114 11.73 -9.19 1.09
N ARG A 115 12.96 -9.40 0.56
CA ARG A 115 13.76 -10.62 0.78
C ARG A 115 13.03 -11.92 0.39
N GLY A 116 12.25 -11.88 -0.70
CA GLY A 116 11.56 -13.07 -1.21
C GLY A 116 10.36 -13.55 -0.39
N ARG A 117 9.93 -12.80 0.63
CA ARG A 117 8.70 -13.13 1.35
C ARG A 117 7.48 -12.96 0.46
N THR A 118 6.44 -13.75 0.72
CA THR A 118 5.17 -13.64 0.02
C THR A 118 4.26 -12.64 0.74
N TRP A 119 3.50 -11.85 -0.04
CA TRP A 119 2.37 -11.07 0.45
C TRP A 119 1.08 -11.85 0.18
N ASP A 120 0.39 -12.25 1.26
CA ASP A 120 -0.90 -12.94 1.15
C ASP A 120 -2.01 -11.96 0.78
N THR A 121 -2.69 -12.23 -0.33
CA THR A 121 -3.81 -11.41 -0.81
C THR A 121 -5.09 -12.22 -0.70
N ARG A 122 -5.94 -11.84 0.23
CA ARG A 122 -7.28 -12.41 0.44
C ARG A 122 -8.35 -11.34 0.29
N SER A 123 -9.61 -11.75 0.21
CA SER A 123 -10.74 -10.80 0.20
C SER A 123 -10.66 -9.83 1.38
N GLY A 124 -10.84 -8.54 1.13
CA GLY A 124 -10.73 -7.50 2.14
C GLY A 124 -9.36 -6.83 2.26
N VAL A 125 -8.34 -7.36 1.58
CA VAL A 125 -7.03 -6.71 1.46
C VAL A 125 -7.06 -5.75 0.26
N LEU A 126 -6.43 -4.59 0.40
CA LEU A 126 -6.17 -3.65 -0.69
C LEU A 126 -4.73 -3.85 -1.16
N VAL A 127 -4.55 -4.25 -2.42
CA VAL A 127 -3.22 -4.34 -3.06
C VAL A 127 -3.20 -3.50 -4.32
N PHE A 128 -2.19 -2.65 -4.41
CA PHE A 128 -1.98 -1.80 -5.57
C PHE A 128 -0.52 -1.42 -5.74
N SER A 129 -0.18 -0.97 -6.93
CA SER A 129 1.15 -0.45 -7.25
C SER A 129 1.05 0.87 -8.00
N VAL A 130 1.95 1.79 -7.67
CA VAL A 130 2.06 3.13 -8.28
C VAL A 130 3.34 3.21 -9.08
N LEU A 131 3.27 3.72 -10.31
CA LEU A 131 4.43 3.98 -11.16
C LEU A 131 5.03 5.35 -10.86
N LEU A 132 6.28 5.36 -10.45
CA LEU A 132 7.11 6.55 -10.36
C LEU A 132 7.97 6.63 -11.63
N ARG A 133 7.47 7.32 -12.66
CA ARG A 133 8.12 7.45 -13.97
C ARG A 133 8.74 8.83 -14.10
N ARG A 134 9.81 9.04 -13.37
CA ARG A 134 10.70 10.20 -13.43
C ARG A 134 12.10 9.75 -13.05
N GLU A 135 13.09 10.50 -13.44
CA GLU A 135 14.44 10.27 -12.92
C GLU A 135 14.44 10.47 -11.40
N LEU A 136 14.94 9.48 -10.70
CA LEU A 136 15.02 9.45 -9.25
C LEU A 136 16.47 9.18 -8.88
N SER A 137 17.05 10.06 -8.09
CA SER A 137 18.32 9.82 -7.44
C SER A 137 18.25 8.67 -6.45
N LEU A 138 19.39 8.05 -6.14
CA LEU A 138 19.45 7.00 -5.12
C LEU A 138 18.95 7.47 -3.76
N ALA A 139 19.15 8.76 -3.42
CA ALA A 139 18.64 9.35 -2.19
C ALA A 139 17.10 9.42 -2.17
N GLU A 140 16.46 9.84 -3.25
CA GLU A 140 15.00 9.84 -3.38
C GLU A 140 14.43 8.42 -3.33
N LEU A 141 15.09 7.44 -3.96
CA LEU A 141 14.70 6.04 -3.88
C LEU A 141 14.79 5.48 -2.47
N ALA A 142 15.81 5.84 -1.70
CA ALA A 142 15.97 5.40 -0.32
C ALA A 142 14.85 5.94 0.58
N LEU A 143 14.41 7.18 0.36
CA LEU A 143 13.37 7.83 1.14
C LEU A 143 11.95 7.50 0.69
N ALA A 144 11.73 7.08 -0.56
CA ALA A 144 10.39 6.82 -1.08
C ALA A 144 9.58 5.80 -0.26
N PRO A 145 10.13 4.69 0.27
CA PRO A 145 9.39 3.79 1.15
C PRO A 145 9.01 4.43 2.48
N LEU A 146 9.84 5.34 3.02
CA LEU A 146 9.55 6.07 4.27
C LEU A 146 8.43 7.09 4.03
N ALA A 147 8.50 7.86 2.93
CA ALA A 147 7.44 8.77 2.51
C ALA A 147 6.11 8.04 2.30
N ALA A 148 6.16 6.87 1.67
CA ALA A 148 4.98 6.01 1.50
C ALA A 148 4.44 5.48 2.84
N GLY A 149 5.32 5.17 3.80
CA GLY A 149 4.93 4.81 5.16
C GLY A 149 4.18 5.95 5.86
N VAL A 150 4.72 7.16 5.79
CA VAL A 150 4.08 8.36 6.36
C VAL A 150 2.72 8.62 5.68
N ALA A 151 2.66 8.52 4.36
CA ALA A 151 1.40 8.68 3.61
C ALA A 151 0.35 7.66 4.05
N LEU A 152 0.74 6.40 4.17
CA LEU A 152 -0.14 5.32 4.61
C LEU A 152 -0.60 5.50 6.05
N HIS A 153 0.29 5.88 6.96
CA HIS A 153 -0.05 6.19 8.36
C HIS A 153 -1.05 7.34 8.43
N ALA A 154 -0.80 8.44 7.71
CA ALA A 154 -1.70 9.59 7.66
C ALA A 154 -3.09 9.23 7.11
N ALA A 155 -3.16 8.39 6.07
CA ALA A 155 -4.42 7.92 5.52
C ALA A 155 -5.17 6.97 6.47
N ALA A 156 -4.45 6.07 7.15
CA ALA A 156 -5.01 5.10 8.09
C ALA A 156 -5.56 5.74 9.37
N THR A 157 -5.00 6.88 9.79
CA THR A 157 -5.40 7.62 11.00
C THR A 157 -6.36 8.79 10.72
N ARG A 158 -6.66 9.05 9.44
CA ARG A 158 -7.52 10.16 9.05
C ARG A 158 -8.96 9.97 9.55
N GLY A 159 -9.42 10.92 10.34
CA GLY A 159 -10.81 10.90 10.86
C GLY A 159 -11.06 9.97 12.04
N ALA A 160 -10.04 9.25 12.52
CA ALA A 160 -10.10 8.42 13.70
C ALA A 160 -8.78 8.55 14.48
N SER A 161 -8.80 9.33 15.57
CA SER A 161 -7.62 9.60 16.41
C SER A 161 -7.10 8.36 17.17
N ASP A 162 -7.90 7.31 17.25
CA ASP A 162 -7.66 6.17 18.13
C ASP A 162 -7.21 4.90 17.40
N VAL A 163 -6.86 4.98 16.11
CA VAL A 163 -6.28 3.84 15.38
C VAL A 163 -4.87 3.59 15.91
N PRO A 164 -4.60 2.48 16.61
CA PRO A 164 -3.33 2.27 17.31
C PRO A 164 -2.25 1.73 16.38
N VAL A 165 -1.96 2.46 15.30
CA VAL A 165 -0.95 2.07 14.31
C VAL A 165 0.25 3.00 14.31
N GLY A 166 1.39 2.49 13.83
CA GLY A 166 2.60 3.27 13.64
C GLY A 166 3.58 2.58 12.69
N LEU A 167 4.68 3.26 12.40
CA LEU A 167 5.65 2.85 11.41
C LEU A 167 6.77 2.00 12.01
N LYS A 168 6.99 0.83 11.42
CA LYS A 168 8.18 0.02 11.68
C LYS A 168 9.14 0.13 10.51
N TRP A 169 10.37 0.53 10.82
CA TRP A 169 11.43 0.65 9.83
C TRP A 169 11.69 -0.70 9.13
N PRO A 170 11.91 -0.69 7.82
CA PRO A 170 11.86 0.49 6.97
C PRO A 170 10.50 0.68 6.25
N ASN A 171 9.56 -0.28 6.30
CA ASN A 171 8.51 -0.36 5.29
C ASN A 171 7.19 -0.98 5.76
N ASP A 172 6.96 -1.10 7.04
CA ASP A 172 5.76 -1.75 7.57
C ASP A 172 4.92 -0.77 8.40
N LEU A 173 3.59 -0.91 8.32
CA LEU A 173 2.64 -0.33 9.27
C LEU A 173 2.22 -1.43 10.23
N LEU A 174 2.43 -1.23 11.51
CA LEU A 174 2.04 -2.17 12.57
C LEU A 174 1.06 -1.50 13.52
N THR A 175 0.30 -2.33 14.23
CA THR A 175 -0.38 -1.92 15.46
C THR A 175 0.64 -1.76 16.60
N ARG A 176 0.25 -1.06 17.68
CA ARG A 176 1.11 -0.89 18.86
C ARG A 176 1.43 -2.21 19.55
N ASP A 177 0.58 -3.24 19.40
CA ASP A 177 0.82 -4.62 19.90
C ASP A 177 1.65 -5.47 18.92
N GLY A 178 2.12 -4.90 17.79
CA GLY A 178 3.08 -5.52 16.87
C GLY A 178 2.46 -6.31 15.72
N ARG A 179 1.13 -6.35 15.59
CA ARG A 179 0.46 -7.02 14.46
C ARG A 179 0.59 -6.22 13.18
N LYS A 180 0.90 -6.87 12.07
CA LYS A 180 1.11 -6.20 10.79
C LYS A 180 -0.23 -5.81 10.15
N VAL A 181 -0.34 -4.52 9.77
CA VAL A 181 -1.47 -3.95 9.04
C VAL A 181 -1.15 -3.75 7.57
N ALA A 182 0.06 -3.30 7.25
CA ALA A 182 0.44 -3.07 5.87
C ALA A 182 1.94 -3.27 5.62
N GLY A 183 2.30 -3.45 4.34
CA GLY A 183 3.67 -3.52 3.87
C GLY A 183 3.86 -2.75 2.58
N ILE A 184 5.05 -2.18 2.41
CA ILE A 184 5.47 -1.38 1.27
C ILE A 184 6.68 -2.04 0.62
N LEU A 185 6.69 -2.12 -0.70
CA LEU A 185 7.81 -2.65 -1.49
C LEU A 185 8.10 -1.71 -2.67
N LEU A 186 9.30 -1.13 -2.68
CA LEU A 186 9.81 -0.37 -3.81
C LEU A 186 10.73 -1.25 -4.64
N GLU A 187 10.50 -1.31 -5.93
CA GLU A 187 11.36 -1.94 -6.92
C GLU A 187 11.72 -0.91 -8.00
N ALA A 188 13.00 -0.73 -8.28
CA ALA A 188 13.49 0.28 -9.21
C ALA A 188 14.35 -0.34 -10.32
N GLU A 189 14.28 0.22 -11.51
CA GLU A 189 15.20 -0.04 -12.61
C GLU A 189 16.31 1.00 -12.60
N LEU A 190 17.50 0.56 -12.22
CA LEU A 190 18.67 1.42 -12.17
C LEU A 190 19.36 1.50 -13.54
N ARG A 191 19.80 2.74 -13.87
CA ARG A 191 20.68 3.01 -15.00
C ARG A 191 21.83 3.91 -14.52
N GLY A 192 22.95 3.29 -14.21
CA GLY A 192 24.03 3.98 -13.49
C GLY A 192 23.59 4.32 -12.04
N GLU A 193 23.73 5.58 -11.65
CA GLU A 193 23.39 6.09 -10.32
C GLU A 193 21.94 6.64 -10.20
N GLU A 194 21.14 6.49 -11.24
CA GLU A 194 19.76 6.96 -11.28
C GLU A 194 18.79 5.83 -11.57
N ALA A 195 17.56 5.97 -11.11
CA ALA A 195 16.49 5.10 -11.54
C ALA A 195 15.67 5.79 -12.62
N ARG A 196 15.55 5.12 -13.75
CA ARG A 196 14.67 5.55 -14.85
C ARG A 196 13.20 5.50 -14.46
N ARG A 197 12.84 4.53 -13.64
CA ARG A 197 11.52 4.33 -13.08
C ARG A 197 11.59 3.48 -11.83
N ALA A 198 10.62 3.67 -10.96
CA ALA A 198 10.40 2.80 -9.82
C ALA A 198 8.91 2.43 -9.72
N VAL A 199 8.62 1.29 -9.12
CA VAL A 199 7.26 0.82 -8.83
C VAL A 199 7.13 0.65 -7.34
N LEU A 200 6.19 1.39 -6.76
CA LEU A 200 5.87 1.35 -5.35
C LEU A 200 4.65 0.44 -5.14
N GLY A 201 4.87 -0.76 -4.63
CA GLY A 201 3.84 -1.72 -4.26
C GLY A 201 3.39 -1.52 -2.82
N ILE A 202 2.09 -1.50 -2.57
CA ILE A 202 1.50 -1.33 -1.25
C ILE A 202 0.41 -2.39 -1.06
N GLY A 203 0.50 -3.12 0.06
CA GLY A 203 -0.52 -4.05 0.52
C GLY A 203 -1.04 -3.63 1.90
N VAL A 204 -2.36 -3.50 2.04
CA VAL A 204 -3.01 -3.07 3.28
C VAL A 204 -4.14 -4.03 3.64
N ASN A 205 -4.13 -4.54 4.86
CA ASN A 205 -5.23 -5.26 5.44
C ASN A 205 -6.33 -4.26 5.82
N VAL A 206 -7.44 -4.24 5.09
CA VAL A 206 -8.51 -3.24 5.31
C VAL A 206 -9.65 -3.83 6.11
N THR A 207 -10.28 -4.90 5.63
CA THR A 207 -11.42 -5.57 6.31
C THR A 207 -11.13 -7.01 6.70
N ALA A 208 -9.95 -7.52 6.33
CA ALA A 208 -9.47 -8.84 6.71
C ALA A 208 -7.94 -8.85 6.77
N ALA A 209 -7.38 -9.78 7.55
CA ALA A 209 -5.95 -10.00 7.71
C ALA A 209 -5.62 -11.50 7.83
N PRO A 210 -4.40 -11.93 7.51
CA PRO A 210 -3.94 -13.27 7.83
C PRO A 210 -3.80 -13.49 9.35
N PRO A 211 -3.76 -14.75 9.83
CA PRO A 211 -3.51 -15.04 11.23
C PRO A 211 -2.26 -14.33 11.76
N GLY A 212 -2.36 -13.71 12.93
CA GLY A 212 -1.28 -12.96 13.58
C GLY A 212 -1.06 -11.55 13.03
N ALA A 213 -1.83 -11.11 12.03
CA ALA A 213 -1.87 -9.74 11.54
C ALA A 213 -3.15 -9.02 12.01
N ALA A 214 -3.24 -7.71 11.74
CA ALA A 214 -4.41 -6.89 12.01
C ALA A 214 -4.92 -6.22 10.74
N HIS A 215 -6.16 -5.75 10.75
CA HIS A 215 -6.75 -4.97 9.68
C HIS A 215 -7.40 -3.69 10.22
N LEU A 216 -7.46 -2.65 9.39
CA LEU A 216 -7.95 -1.33 9.80
C LEU A 216 -9.43 -1.35 10.24
N GLY A 217 -10.24 -2.24 9.68
CA GLY A 217 -11.65 -2.40 10.06
C GLY A 217 -11.88 -2.81 11.52
N GLU A 218 -10.86 -3.24 12.26
CA GLU A 218 -10.95 -3.47 13.71
C GLU A 218 -11.25 -2.15 14.47
N TRP A 219 -10.83 -1.00 13.92
CA TRP A 219 -11.02 0.34 14.52
C TRP A 219 -11.88 1.26 13.66
N CYS A 220 -11.96 1.00 12.35
CA CYS A 220 -12.69 1.79 11.38
C CYS A 220 -13.65 0.90 10.59
N PRO A 221 -14.78 0.45 11.15
CA PRO A 221 -15.67 -0.53 10.51
C PRO A 221 -16.26 -0.04 9.18
N ASP A 222 -16.45 1.26 9.02
CA ASP A 222 -16.98 1.87 7.79
C ASP A 222 -15.93 2.15 6.72
N LEU A 223 -14.64 1.85 7.00
CA LEU A 223 -13.56 2.07 6.07
C LEU A 223 -13.66 1.11 4.89
N THR A 224 -13.77 1.67 3.69
CA THR A 224 -13.79 0.90 2.46
C THR A 224 -12.43 0.89 1.78
N ARG A 225 -12.14 -0.16 0.98
CA ARG A 225 -10.91 -0.24 0.20
C ARG A 225 -10.78 0.89 -0.82
N ALA A 226 -11.89 1.28 -1.47
CA ALA A 226 -11.91 2.41 -2.40
C ALA A 226 -11.64 3.74 -1.68
N GLY A 227 -12.25 3.97 -0.52
CA GLY A 227 -12.03 5.16 0.29
C GLY A 227 -10.58 5.27 0.75
N LEU A 228 -10.03 4.18 1.30
CA LEU A 228 -8.63 4.17 1.73
C LEU A 228 -7.68 4.39 0.56
N LEU A 229 -7.93 3.78 -0.61
CA LEU A 229 -7.10 3.98 -1.81
C LEU A 229 -7.01 5.46 -2.19
N VAL A 230 -8.15 6.18 -2.21
CA VAL A 230 -8.20 7.62 -2.52
C VAL A 230 -7.34 8.42 -1.54
N GLU A 231 -7.48 8.17 -0.24
CA GLU A 231 -6.73 8.89 0.78
C GLU A 231 -5.22 8.58 0.74
N VAL A 232 -4.85 7.31 0.52
CA VAL A 232 -3.44 6.91 0.39
C VAL A 232 -2.82 7.53 -0.85
N LEU A 233 -3.50 7.56 -2.02
CA LEU A 233 -2.95 8.13 -3.25
C LEU A 233 -2.73 9.65 -3.11
N ALA A 234 -3.67 10.37 -2.52
CA ALA A 234 -3.53 11.80 -2.24
C ALA A 234 -2.37 12.08 -1.26
N ALA A 235 -2.23 11.26 -0.21
CA ALA A 235 -1.14 11.38 0.75
C ALA A 235 0.22 11.01 0.14
N LEU A 236 0.28 10.00 -0.74
CA LEU A 236 1.50 9.63 -1.47
C LEU A 236 1.99 10.75 -2.37
N GLU A 237 1.09 11.37 -3.16
CA GLU A 237 1.42 12.51 -4.00
C GLU A 237 1.99 13.66 -3.18
N HIS A 238 1.39 13.95 -2.02
CA HIS A 238 1.87 14.97 -1.10
C HIS A 238 3.25 14.64 -0.52
N TRP A 239 3.41 13.46 0.09
CA TRP A 239 4.62 13.12 0.83
C TRP A 239 5.83 12.81 -0.04
N LEU A 240 5.63 12.29 -1.26
CA LEU A 240 6.72 12.10 -2.22
C LEU A 240 7.22 13.42 -2.85
N ALA A 241 6.49 14.53 -2.66
CA ALA A 241 6.90 15.87 -3.08
C ALA A 241 7.51 16.68 -1.92
N GLN A 242 7.49 16.18 -0.66
CA GLN A 242 8.06 16.90 0.47
C GLN A 242 9.59 16.81 0.49
N PRO A 243 10.28 17.80 1.08
CA PRO A 243 11.72 17.73 1.30
C PRO A 243 12.07 16.60 2.26
N PRO A 244 13.27 15.97 2.10
CA PRO A 244 13.71 14.85 2.93
C PRO A 244 13.53 15.03 4.43
N GLY A 245 13.89 16.21 4.97
CA GLY A 245 13.74 16.52 6.39
C GLY A 245 12.30 16.39 6.90
N ALA A 246 11.33 16.93 6.14
CA ALA A 246 9.92 16.83 6.52
C ALA A 246 9.40 15.38 6.55
N VAL A 247 9.84 14.55 5.58
CA VAL A 247 9.51 13.12 5.55
C VAL A 247 10.09 12.41 6.76
N LEU A 248 11.36 12.65 7.08
CA LEU A 248 12.04 12.04 8.22
C LEU A 248 11.42 12.45 9.55
N ASP A 249 11.08 13.73 9.72
CA ASP A 249 10.44 14.24 10.94
C ASP A 249 9.05 13.63 11.14
N ALA A 250 8.22 13.58 10.10
CA ALA A 250 6.92 12.93 10.16
C ALA A 250 7.04 11.42 10.45
N TRP A 251 8.06 10.77 9.87
CA TRP A 251 8.32 9.37 10.12
C TRP A 251 8.73 9.10 11.57
N ARG A 252 9.60 9.96 12.17
CA ARG A 252 10.00 9.88 13.58
C ARG A 252 8.79 9.93 14.51
N VAL A 253 7.89 10.87 14.27
CA VAL A 253 6.66 11.03 15.07
C VAL A 253 5.78 9.78 15.03
N ALA A 254 5.67 9.11 13.87
CA ALA A 254 4.85 7.93 13.71
C ALA A 254 5.58 6.61 14.05
N SER A 255 6.86 6.66 14.47
CA SER A 255 7.71 5.49 14.62
C SER A 255 7.33 4.59 15.79
N LEU A 256 7.27 3.28 15.52
CA LEU A 256 7.28 2.23 16.54
C LEU A 256 8.66 1.56 16.70
N THR A 257 9.68 2.03 15.96
CA THR A 257 11.04 1.46 15.98
C THR A 257 11.97 2.25 16.87
N LEU A 258 11.93 3.58 16.80
CA LEU A 258 12.85 4.45 17.52
C LEU A 258 12.65 4.37 19.03
N GLY A 259 13.75 4.46 19.79
CA GLY A 259 13.79 4.32 21.23
C GLY A 259 13.69 2.87 21.74
N ARG A 260 13.63 1.88 20.86
CA ARG A 260 13.41 0.47 21.25
C ARG A 260 14.65 -0.39 21.03
N PRO A 261 14.81 -1.44 21.86
CA PRO A 261 15.74 -2.52 21.57
C PRO A 261 15.35 -3.22 20.24
N VAL A 262 16.32 -3.39 19.36
CA VAL A 262 16.15 -4.01 18.06
C VAL A 262 17.25 -5.02 17.77
N GLU A 263 16.90 -6.04 17.01
CA GLU A 263 17.84 -6.87 16.28
C GLU A 263 17.60 -6.63 14.79
N VAL A 264 18.63 -6.17 14.08
CA VAL A 264 18.53 -5.89 12.64
C VAL A 264 19.36 -6.91 11.89
N ALA A 265 18.70 -7.78 11.13
CA ALA A 265 19.38 -8.71 10.25
C ALA A 265 19.97 -7.95 9.04
N THR A 266 21.29 -7.91 8.91
CA THR A 266 22.01 -7.28 7.81
C THR A 266 22.81 -8.31 7.02
N PRO A 267 23.26 -8.00 5.78
CA PRO A 267 24.14 -8.90 5.02
C PRO A 267 25.48 -9.19 5.70
N ARG A 268 25.91 -8.33 6.63
CA ARG A 268 27.19 -8.49 7.41
C ARG A 268 26.99 -9.16 8.77
N GLY A 269 25.79 -9.65 9.05
CA GLY A 269 25.40 -10.23 10.32
C GLY A 269 24.40 -9.36 11.09
N PRO A 270 23.86 -9.87 12.21
CA PRO A 270 22.88 -9.13 13.00
C PRO A 270 23.52 -7.94 13.75
N VAL A 271 22.84 -6.83 13.78
CA VAL A 271 23.16 -5.66 14.62
C VAL A 271 22.12 -5.60 15.74
N VAL A 272 22.58 -5.73 16.99
CA VAL A 272 21.72 -5.70 18.18
C VAL A 272 22.02 -4.44 18.97
N GLY A 273 20.98 -3.68 19.36
CA GLY A 273 21.13 -2.44 20.09
C GLY A 273 19.81 -1.69 20.25
N VAL A 274 19.89 -0.41 20.53
CA VAL A 274 18.75 0.50 20.58
C VAL A 274 18.69 1.29 19.27
N ALA A 275 17.53 1.30 18.63
CA ALA A 275 17.27 2.14 17.45
C ALA A 275 17.15 3.60 17.91
N GLU A 276 18.16 4.45 17.66
CA GLU A 276 18.19 5.82 18.17
C GLU A 276 17.48 6.80 17.26
N ASP A 277 17.80 6.78 15.96
CA ASP A 277 17.30 7.77 15.00
C ASP A 277 17.41 7.25 13.56
N LEU A 278 17.03 8.09 12.61
CA LEU A 278 17.32 7.97 11.18
C LEU A 278 18.37 9.02 10.78
N ASP A 279 19.32 8.61 9.93
CA ASP A 279 20.20 9.59 9.28
C ASP A 279 19.48 10.33 8.12
N ALA A 280 20.18 11.28 7.50
CA ALA A 280 19.63 12.08 6.39
C ALA A 280 19.22 11.25 5.17
N SER A 281 19.71 10.03 5.01
CA SER A 281 19.35 9.09 3.94
C SER A 281 18.18 8.18 4.30
N GLY A 282 17.65 8.26 5.54
CA GLY A 282 16.63 7.37 6.08
C GLY A 282 17.17 6.02 6.57
N SER A 283 18.50 5.87 6.68
CA SER A 283 19.11 4.69 7.30
C SER A 283 18.91 4.69 8.80
N LEU A 284 18.68 3.51 9.38
CA LEU A 284 18.47 3.36 10.82
C LEU A 284 19.80 3.44 11.57
N LEU A 285 19.86 4.30 12.58
CA LEU A 285 20.98 4.42 13.52
C LEU A 285 20.71 3.54 14.73
N VAL A 286 21.57 2.54 14.94
CA VAL A 286 21.44 1.58 16.03
C VAL A 286 22.68 1.67 16.94
N ARG A 287 22.47 1.96 18.21
CA ARG A 287 23.55 1.96 19.22
C ARG A 287 23.64 0.61 19.91
N SER A 288 24.74 -0.09 19.67
CA SER A 288 25.06 -1.33 20.38
C SER A 288 25.89 -1.07 21.65
N ALA A 289 25.95 -2.03 22.56
CA ALA A 289 26.94 -2.03 23.64
C ALA A 289 28.34 -2.35 23.05
N PRO A 290 29.43 -1.64 23.46
CA PRO A 290 29.58 -0.64 24.49
C PRO A 290 29.42 0.82 23.99
N GLY A 291 28.46 1.15 23.14
CA GLY A 291 28.19 2.50 22.67
C GLY A 291 28.55 2.77 21.21
N ILE A 292 28.76 1.73 20.41
CA ILE A 292 29.06 1.83 18.99
C ILE A 292 27.79 2.16 18.21
N LEU A 293 27.83 3.22 17.39
CA LEU A 293 26.74 3.60 16.50
C LEU A 293 26.89 2.92 15.14
N HIS A 294 25.91 2.12 14.76
CA HIS A 294 25.83 1.45 13.47
C HIS A 294 24.81 2.16 12.58
N THR A 295 25.19 2.43 11.32
CA THR A 295 24.28 2.91 10.29
C THR A 295 23.81 1.73 9.46
N VAL A 296 22.49 1.47 9.44
CA VAL A 296 21.89 0.35 8.73
C VAL A 296 20.99 0.90 7.62
N SER A 297 21.46 0.82 6.37
CA SER A 297 20.71 1.28 5.18
C SER A 297 19.72 0.27 4.65
N ALA A 298 19.90 -1.03 4.97
CA ALA A 298 18.98 -2.10 4.59
C ALA A 298 19.01 -3.24 5.62
N GLY A 299 17.86 -3.70 6.02
CA GLY A 299 17.75 -4.80 6.99
C GLY A 299 16.30 -5.19 7.26
N ASP A 300 16.12 -6.26 8.05
CA ASP A 300 14.86 -6.58 8.70
C ASP A 300 15.01 -6.32 10.19
N VAL A 301 14.16 -5.47 10.73
CA VAL A 301 14.14 -5.13 12.16
C VAL A 301 13.23 -6.11 12.88
N HIS A 302 13.76 -6.74 13.90
CA HIS A 302 12.98 -7.43 14.94
C HIS A 302 12.98 -6.54 16.18
N LEU A 303 11.79 -6.12 16.61
CA LEU A 303 11.61 -5.40 17.87
C LEU A 303 11.78 -6.42 19.01
N VAL A 304 12.70 -6.15 19.93
CA VAL A 304 12.99 -7.02 21.07
C VAL A 304 12.14 -6.57 22.27
N GLY A 305 11.39 -7.49 22.87
CA GLY A 305 10.50 -7.24 24.01
C GLY A 305 9.04 -6.95 23.62
N THR A 306 8.15 -7.00 24.62
CA THR A 306 6.72 -6.71 24.47
C THR A 306 6.50 -5.20 24.19
N LEU A 307 5.56 -4.91 23.29
CA LEU A 307 5.10 -3.54 22.99
C LEU A 307 4.19 -3.02 24.14
N THR A 308 4.72 -2.91 25.36
CA THR A 308 3.98 -2.30 26.46
C THR A 308 4.10 -0.76 26.34
N PRO A 309 3.02 0.00 26.24
CA PRO A 309 3.10 1.44 26.18
C PRO A 309 3.53 1.99 27.54
N SER A 310 4.73 2.55 27.65
CA SER A 310 5.07 3.48 28.72
C SER A 310 4.55 4.85 28.33
N PHE A 311 3.29 5.15 28.66
CA PHE A 311 2.83 6.52 28.73
C PHE A 311 3.25 7.10 30.08
N PRO A 312 3.83 8.30 30.16
CA PRO A 312 3.80 9.06 31.39
C PRO A 312 2.33 9.34 31.71
N SER A 313 1.89 8.91 32.89
CA SER A 313 0.59 9.27 33.43
C SER A 313 0.50 10.81 33.45
N GLN A 314 -0.62 11.35 32.91
CA GLN A 314 -0.97 12.77 33.14
C GLN A 314 -1.18 12.95 34.64
N GLY A 315 -0.14 13.35 35.35
CA GLY A 315 -0.21 13.53 36.81
C GLY A 315 0.97 14.23 37.43
N ASP A 316 2.06 14.48 36.70
CA ASP A 316 3.23 15.17 37.25
C ASP A 316 3.66 16.32 36.31
N LEU A 317 2.90 17.41 36.37
CA LEU A 317 3.39 18.74 36.03
C LEU A 317 3.26 19.64 37.28
N PRO A 318 4.36 20.33 37.67
CA PRO A 318 4.36 21.20 38.83
C PRO A 318 3.49 22.44 38.66
#